data_c757cc6580d772de97c66fc3d2c82906
#
_entry.id   c757cc6580d772de97c66fc3d2c82906
#
_cell.length_a   1.000
_cell.length_b   1.000
_cell.length_c   1.000
_cell.angle_alpha   90.00
_cell.angle_beta   90.00
_cell.angle_gamma   90.00
#
_symmetry.space_group_name_H-M   'P 1'
#
loop_
_entity.id
_entity.type
_entity.pdbx_description
1 polymer ?
#
loop_
_entity_poly.entity_id
_entity_poly.type
_entity_poly.pdbx_seq_one_letter_code
_entity_poly.pdbx_strand_id
1 'polypeptide(L)'
;RLHQPLTVALSREAGHLLLLGSIIYGTAMGLYALHFLPSADFTPYAVGTDIRHAFLHPQEENVSGAVNFYAYDPADGADRTEELLADTGSVMLLTIPDVSKADDGCCDRINDLYDACRDAQIPFYLLIAGDEEAVTKWTDLTGAAYPALFAEDTELHAMVRSNPGLLMLRNGKV
;
A
#
# COMPACT_ATOMS: atom_id res chain seq x y z
N ARG A 1 -7.29 54.21 -0.31
CA ARG A 1 -7.93 53.73 0.92
C ARG A 1 -7.21 52.47 1.34
N LEU A 2 -6.29 52.59 2.33
CA LEU A 2 -5.59 51.48 2.94
C LEU A 2 -6.59 50.65 3.75
N HIS A 3 -6.71 49.37 3.47
CA HIS A 3 -7.41 48.41 4.33
C HIS A 3 -6.63 48.28 5.62
N GLN A 4 -7.20 48.75 6.71
CA GLN A 4 -6.68 48.46 8.05
C GLN A 4 -7.01 46.99 8.37
N PRO A 5 -6.03 46.19 8.84
CA PRO A 5 -6.31 44.83 9.28
C PRO A 5 -7.19 44.89 10.53
N LEU A 6 -8.28 44.12 10.53
CA LEU A 6 -9.14 43.92 11.71
C LEU A 6 -8.32 43.15 12.77
N THR A 7 -7.70 43.86 13.69
CA THR A 7 -7.10 43.26 14.88
C THR A 7 -8.21 43.01 15.90
N VAL A 8 -8.72 41.77 15.94
CA VAL A 8 -9.60 41.37 17.03
C VAL A 8 -8.75 41.19 18.29
N ALA A 9 -8.81 42.14 19.22
CA ALA A 9 -8.17 42.00 20.51
C ALA A 9 -8.98 41.00 21.37
N LEU A 10 -8.53 39.71 21.36
CA LEU A 10 -9.07 38.72 22.27
C LEU A 10 -8.75 39.09 23.72
N SER A 11 -9.73 38.99 24.61
CA SER A 11 -9.48 39.11 26.05
C SER A 11 -8.47 38.03 26.48
N ARG A 12 -7.64 38.32 27.49
CA ARG A 12 -6.60 37.40 27.97
C ARG A 12 -7.18 36.02 28.36
N GLU A 13 -8.38 36.02 28.94
CA GLU A 13 -9.11 34.82 29.32
C GLU A 13 -9.61 34.02 28.11
N ALA A 14 -10.13 34.68 27.07
CA ALA A 14 -10.51 34.03 25.80
C ALA A 14 -9.29 33.44 25.09
N GLY A 15 -8.13 34.09 25.16
CA GLY A 15 -6.87 33.55 24.62
C GLY A 15 -6.44 32.28 25.33
N HIS A 16 -6.53 32.19 26.64
CA HIS A 16 -6.22 30.98 27.41
C HIS A 16 -7.20 29.84 27.12
N LEU A 17 -8.49 30.12 26.99
CA LEU A 17 -9.50 29.14 26.66
C LEU A 17 -9.30 28.55 25.25
N LEU A 18 -8.96 29.39 24.27
CA LEU A 18 -8.64 28.94 22.91
C LEU A 18 -7.36 28.08 22.87
N LEU A 19 -6.32 28.48 23.63
CA LEU A 19 -5.09 27.67 23.72
C LEU A 19 -5.38 26.31 24.36
N LEU A 20 -6.12 26.27 25.46
CA LEU A 20 -6.50 25.03 26.15
C LEU A 20 -7.34 24.14 25.23
N GLY A 21 -8.30 24.72 24.52
CA GLY A 21 -9.14 24.02 23.55
C GLY A 21 -8.34 23.42 22.39
N SER A 22 -7.35 24.15 21.86
CA SER A 22 -6.49 23.67 20.78
C SER A 22 -5.57 22.52 21.24
N ILE A 23 -5.06 22.56 22.47
CA ILE A 23 -4.25 21.48 23.04
C ILE A 23 -5.10 20.24 23.25
N ILE A 24 -6.29 20.37 23.82
CA ILE A 24 -7.21 19.24 24.04
C ILE A 24 -7.60 18.60 22.68
N TYR A 25 -7.97 19.43 21.71
CA TYR A 25 -8.33 18.95 20.37
C TYR A 25 -7.16 18.26 19.67
N GLY A 26 -5.97 18.87 19.68
CA GLY A 26 -4.77 18.28 19.07
C GLY A 26 -4.37 16.95 19.73
N THR A 27 -4.47 16.86 21.06
CA THR A 27 -4.19 15.62 21.80
C THR A 27 -5.23 14.54 21.48
N ALA A 28 -6.51 14.89 21.47
CA ALA A 28 -7.59 13.97 21.14
C ALA A 28 -7.47 13.44 19.71
N MET A 29 -7.17 14.32 18.75
CA MET A 29 -6.95 13.92 17.34
C MET A 29 -5.68 13.09 17.18
N GLY A 30 -4.62 13.39 17.92
CA GLY A 30 -3.40 12.58 17.92
C GLY A 30 -3.65 11.17 18.47
N LEU A 31 -4.35 11.03 19.58
CA LEU A 31 -4.74 9.76 20.17
C LEU A 31 -5.70 8.99 19.25
N TYR A 32 -6.65 9.69 18.62
CA TYR A 32 -7.54 9.10 17.62
C TYR A 32 -6.75 8.54 16.43
N ALA A 33 -5.81 9.32 15.88
CA ALA A 33 -4.97 8.88 14.75
C ALA A 33 -4.05 7.70 15.09
N LEU A 34 -3.60 7.59 16.35
CA LEU A 34 -2.80 6.45 16.82
C LEU A 34 -3.64 5.19 17.06
N HIS A 35 -4.91 5.34 17.43
CA HIS A 35 -5.78 4.22 17.79
C HIS A 35 -6.64 3.73 16.63
N PHE A 36 -7.02 4.64 15.75
CA PHE A 36 -7.78 4.35 14.54
C PHE A 36 -6.88 4.65 13.35
N LEU A 37 -6.26 3.61 12.79
CA LEU A 37 -5.76 3.67 11.41
C LEU A 37 -6.88 4.26 10.54
N PRO A 38 -6.54 5.05 9.51
CA PRO A 38 -7.56 5.74 8.72
C PRO A 38 -8.67 4.77 8.33
N SER A 39 -9.87 5.01 8.85
CA SER A 39 -11.05 4.18 8.61
C SER A 39 -11.55 4.25 7.16
N ALA A 40 -10.98 5.16 6.37
CA ALA A 40 -11.22 5.28 4.94
C ALA A 40 -9.89 5.20 4.21
N ASP A 41 -9.73 4.19 3.39
CA ASP A 41 -8.64 4.07 2.44
C ASP A 41 -9.07 4.71 1.13
N PHE A 42 -8.39 5.79 0.75
CA PHE A 42 -8.63 6.53 -0.50
C PHE A 42 -7.64 6.13 -1.60
N THR A 43 -6.88 5.06 -1.40
CA THR A 43 -5.97 4.58 -2.43
C THR A 43 -6.75 3.85 -3.53
N PRO A 44 -6.20 3.77 -4.75
CA PRO A 44 -6.80 2.96 -5.82
C PRO A 44 -6.90 1.48 -5.47
N TYR A 45 -6.17 1.04 -4.45
CA TYR A 45 -6.08 -0.35 -3.98
C TYR A 45 -6.84 -0.58 -2.66
N ALA A 46 -7.81 0.27 -2.33
CA ALA A 46 -8.64 0.10 -1.15
C ALA A 46 -9.42 -1.22 -1.19
N VAL A 47 -9.68 -1.80 -0.02
CA VAL A 47 -10.45 -3.05 0.12
C VAL A 47 -11.80 -2.93 -0.57
N GLY A 48 -12.10 -3.84 -1.48
CA GLY A 48 -13.30 -3.88 -2.31
C GLY A 48 -13.14 -3.26 -3.69
N THR A 49 -12.00 -2.63 -4.00
CA THR A 49 -11.71 -2.09 -5.34
C THR A 49 -11.51 -3.21 -6.34
N ASP A 50 -12.15 -3.10 -7.49
CA ASP A 50 -11.96 -3.99 -8.64
C ASP A 50 -10.79 -3.49 -9.48
N ILE A 51 -9.57 -3.97 -9.15
CA ILE A 51 -8.34 -3.55 -9.84
C ILE A 51 -8.37 -4.01 -11.30
N ARG A 52 -8.92 -5.18 -11.57
CA ARG A 52 -9.02 -5.71 -12.93
C ARG A 52 -9.87 -4.80 -13.81
N HIS A 53 -11.03 -4.39 -13.31
CA HIS A 53 -11.90 -3.46 -14.02
C HIS A 53 -11.23 -2.11 -14.24
N ALA A 54 -10.58 -1.58 -13.20
CA ALA A 54 -9.85 -0.32 -13.26
C ALA A 54 -8.68 -0.35 -14.27
N PHE A 55 -7.96 -1.47 -14.35
CA PHE A 55 -6.86 -1.67 -15.30
C PHE A 55 -7.36 -1.77 -16.75
N LEU A 56 -8.45 -2.51 -16.99
CA LEU A 56 -8.99 -2.72 -18.33
C LEU A 56 -9.75 -1.50 -18.86
N HIS A 57 -10.26 -0.62 -17.99
CA HIS A 57 -11.10 0.53 -18.34
C HIS A 57 -10.61 1.85 -17.71
N PRO A 58 -9.36 2.28 -18.02
CA PRO A 58 -8.74 3.45 -17.37
C PRO A 58 -9.43 4.79 -17.67
N GLN A 59 -10.37 4.81 -18.62
CA GLN A 59 -11.10 6.02 -19.06
C GLN A 59 -12.45 6.22 -18.36
N GLU A 60 -12.87 5.31 -17.50
CA GLU A 60 -14.17 5.43 -16.81
C GLU A 60 -14.07 6.37 -15.59
N GLU A 61 -14.91 7.43 -15.56
CA GLU A 61 -14.92 8.48 -14.52
C GLU A 61 -15.17 7.96 -13.09
N ASN A 62 -15.65 6.72 -12.92
CA ASN A 62 -16.00 6.14 -11.63
C ASN A 62 -14.86 5.33 -10.99
N VAL A 63 -13.72 5.22 -11.65
CA VAL A 63 -12.56 4.51 -11.10
C VAL A 63 -11.72 5.50 -10.30
N SER A 64 -11.71 5.34 -8.99
CA SER A 64 -10.97 6.18 -8.06
C SER A 64 -9.46 5.98 -8.23
N GLY A 65 -8.86 6.78 -9.09
CA GLY A 65 -7.43 6.77 -9.41
C GLY A 65 -7.06 5.86 -10.58
N ALA A 66 -6.04 6.25 -11.34
CA ALA A 66 -5.47 5.40 -12.39
C ALA A 66 -4.71 4.24 -11.74
N VAL A 67 -5.12 3.03 -12.02
CA VAL A 67 -4.35 1.83 -11.68
C VAL A 67 -3.38 1.59 -12.83
N ASN A 68 -2.12 1.96 -12.64
CA ASN A 68 -1.03 1.75 -13.60
C ASN A 68 -0.09 0.63 -13.12
N PHE A 69 -0.66 -0.42 -12.61
CA PHE A 69 0.10 -1.54 -12.10
C PHE A 69 0.63 -2.40 -13.24
N TYR A 70 1.94 -2.59 -13.27
CA TYR A 70 2.64 -3.48 -14.19
C TYR A 70 3.54 -4.43 -13.42
N ALA A 71 3.48 -5.71 -13.77
CA ALA A 71 4.28 -6.76 -13.17
C ALA A 71 5.07 -7.49 -14.27
N TYR A 72 6.39 -7.38 -14.23
CA TYR A 72 7.29 -7.95 -15.25
C TYR A 72 8.00 -9.19 -14.70
N ASP A 73 8.04 -10.24 -15.50
CA ASP A 73 8.80 -11.44 -15.20
C ASP A 73 10.31 -11.14 -15.34
N PRO A 74 11.14 -11.36 -14.30
CA PRO A 74 12.58 -11.12 -14.38
C PRO A 74 13.30 -12.01 -15.41
N ALA A 75 12.76 -13.18 -15.75
CA ALA A 75 13.43 -14.14 -16.63
C ALA A 75 13.36 -13.76 -18.12
N ASP A 76 12.25 -13.19 -18.56
CA ASP A 76 12.00 -12.87 -19.98
C ASP A 76 11.59 -11.41 -20.22
N GLY A 77 11.37 -10.62 -19.15
CA GLY A 77 10.89 -9.24 -19.22
C GLY A 77 9.44 -9.11 -19.69
N ALA A 78 8.69 -10.21 -19.75
CA ALA A 78 7.31 -10.21 -20.20
C ALA A 78 6.41 -9.57 -19.14
N ASP A 79 5.44 -8.77 -19.61
CA ASP A 79 4.38 -8.22 -18.77
C ASP A 79 3.37 -9.33 -18.42
N ARG A 80 3.28 -9.64 -17.12
CA ARG A 80 2.38 -10.66 -16.55
C ARG A 80 1.15 -10.04 -15.88
N THR A 81 0.94 -8.74 -16.02
CA THR A 81 -0.13 -8.02 -15.31
C THR A 81 -1.52 -8.57 -15.65
N GLU A 82 -1.82 -8.73 -16.95
CA GLU A 82 -3.11 -9.28 -17.36
C GLU A 82 -3.33 -10.70 -16.86
N GLU A 83 -2.29 -11.56 -16.90
CA GLU A 83 -2.35 -12.92 -16.40
C GLU A 83 -2.65 -12.95 -14.90
N LEU A 84 -1.95 -12.11 -14.14
CA LEU A 84 -2.11 -11.98 -12.70
C LEU A 84 -3.51 -11.48 -12.30
N LEU A 85 -4.07 -10.53 -13.07
CA LEU A 85 -5.40 -9.99 -12.86
C LEU A 85 -6.53 -10.86 -13.43
N ALA A 86 -6.22 -11.70 -14.43
CA ALA A 86 -7.20 -12.60 -15.06
C ALA A 86 -7.55 -13.82 -14.21
N ASP A 87 -6.73 -14.14 -13.19
CA ASP A 87 -6.99 -15.27 -12.30
C ASP A 87 -8.36 -15.12 -11.64
N THR A 88 -9.20 -16.11 -11.85
CA THR A 88 -10.56 -16.16 -11.27
C THR A 88 -10.56 -16.65 -9.83
N GLY A 89 -9.39 -16.96 -9.28
CA GLY A 89 -9.17 -17.42 -7.92
C GLY A 89 -8.75 -16.31 -6.96
N SER A 90 -8.00 -16.73 -5.96
CA SER A 90 -7.32 -15.85 -5.02
C SER A 90 -5.83 -15.83 -5.35
N VAL A 91 -5.21 -14.67 -5.33
CA VAL A 91 -3.76 -14.46 -5.51
C VAL A 91 -3.25 -13.67 -4.32
N MET A 92 -2.13 -14.09 -3.74
CA MET A 92 -1.44 -13.35 -2.69
C MET A 92 -0.24 -12.61 -3.28
N LEU A 93 -0.15 -11.33 -2.98
CA LEU A 93 0.93 -10.45 -3.41
C LEU A 93 1.70 -9.96 -2.19
N LEU A 94 3.00 -10.23 -2.16
CA LEU A 94 3.94 -9.64 -1.21
C LEU A 94 4.63 -8.47 -1.92
N THR A 95 4.48 -7.27 -1.40
CA THR A 95 5.04 -6.06 -2.03
C THR A 95 6.25 -5.56 -1.28
N ILE A 96 7.35 -5.29 -2.01
CA ILE A 96 8.60 -4.73 -1.47
C ILE A 96 8.97 -3.49 -2.29
N PRO A 97 8.49 -2.30 -1.89
CA PRO A 97 8.83 -1.05 -2.59
C PRO A 97 10.31 -0.67 -2.47
N ASP A 98 10.95 -1.00 -1.35
CA ASP A 98 12.36 -0.71 -1.09
C ASP A 98 12.96 -1.81 -0.20
N VAL A 99 13.73 -2.70 -0.81
CA VAL A 99 14.34 -3.82 -0.09
C VAL A 99 15.34 -3.37 0.98
N SER A 100 15.93 -2.16 0.82
CA SER A 100 16.89 -1.63 1.81
C SER A 100 16.24 -1.15 3.10
N LYS A 101 14.94 -0.90 3.07
CA LYS A 101 14.12 -0.42 4.19
C LYS A 101 13.05 -1.43 4.61
N ALA A 102 13.04 -2.61 4.02
CA ALA A 102 12.08 -3.64 4.38
C ALA A 102 12.33 -4.15 5.80
N ASP A 103 11.25 -4.28 6.57
CA ASP A 103 11.30 -4.85 7.92
C ASP A 103 11.42 -6.38 7.82
N ASP A 104 12.55 -6.92 8.28
CA ASP A 104 12.85 -8.34 8.31
C ASP A 104 12.22 -9.09 9.52
N GLY A 105 11.72 -8.34 10.50
CA GLY A 105 11.14 -8.93 11.72
C GLY A 105 9.86 -9.76 11.50
N CYS A 106 9.27 -9.71 10.29
CA CYS A 106 8.09 -10.49 9.93
C CYS A 106 8.38 -11.64 8.95
N CYS A 107 9.64 -11.90 8.59
CA CYS A 107 10.02 -12.90 7.58
C CYS A 107 9.49 -14.30 7.88
N ASP A 108 9.60 -14.78 9.12
CA ASP A 108 9.09 -16.10 9.51
C ASP A 108 7.58 -16.23 9.24
N ARG A 109 6.81 -15.18 9.56
CA ARG A 109 5.35 -15.18 9.31
C ARG A 109 5.00 -15.14 7.84
N ILE A 110 5.83 -14.46 7.03
CA ILE A 110 5.66 -14.42 5.58
C ILE A 110 5.95 -15.80 5.00
N ASN A 111 7.00 -16.48 5.47
CA ASN A 111 7.34 -17.85 5.07
C ASN A 111 6.22 -18.81 5.41
N ASP A 112 5.68 -18.75 6.64
CA ASP A 112 4.52 -19.55 7.06
C ASP A 112 3.31 -19.31 6.17
N LEU A 113 3.04 -18.05 5.82
CA LEU A 113 1.95 -17.69 4.92
C LEU A 113 2.18 -18.22 3.49
N TYR A 114 3.41 -18.13 2.99
CA TYR A 114 3.78 -18.67 1.68
C TYR A 114 3.55 -20.18 1.63
N ASP A 115 3.97 -20.91 2.65
CA ASP A 115 3.74 -22.34 2.76
C ASP A 115 2.24 -22.67 2.82
N ALA A 116 1.47 -21.92 3.61
CA ALA A 116 0.02 -22.08 3.67
C ALA A 116 -0.67 -21.79 2.32
N CYS A 117 -0.22 -20.78 1.59
CA CYS A 117 -0.72 -20.48 0.23
C CYS A 117 -0.41 -21.63 -0.73
N ARG A 118 0.80 -22.17 -0.68
CA ARG A 118 1.21 -23.31 -1.49
C ARG A 118 0.35 -24.55 -1.22
N ASP A 119 0.10 -24.86 0.07
CA ASP A 119 -0.73 -25.98 0.47
C ASP A 119 -2.20 -25.80 0.06
N ALA A 120 -2.69 -24.56 0.07
CA ALA A 120 -4.03 -24.20 -0.40
C ALA A 120 -4.14 -24.01 -1.91
N GLN A 121 -3.04 -24.17 -2.66
CA GLN A 121 -2.95 -23.92 -4.11
C GLN A 121 -3.35 -22.48 -4.49
N ILE A 122 -3.03 -21.51 -3.61
CA ILE A 122 -3.19 -20.08 -3.87
C ILE A 122 -1.88 -19.54 -4.44
N PRO A 123 -1.86 -19.01 -5.66
CA PRO A 123 -0.67 -18.38 -6.22
C PRO A 123 -0.15 -17.26 -5.29
N PHE A 124 1.17 -17.26 -5.09
CA PHE A 124 1.86 -16.28 -4.27
C PHE A 124 2.99 -15.66 -5.10
N TYR A 125 3.00 -14.35 -5.22
CA TYR A 125 4.04 -13.62 -5.96
C TYR A 125 4.67 -12.54 -5.09
N LEU A 126 5.98 -12.40 -5.22
CA LEU A 126 6.73 -11.27 -4.72
C LEU A 126 6.75 -10.16 -5.78
N LEU A 127 6.11 -9.03 -5.49
CA LEU A 127 6.24 -7.81 -6.28
C LEU A 127 7.33 -6.93 -5.67
N ILE A 128 8.44 -6.75 -6.37
CA ILE A 128 9.61 -6.05 -5.84
C ILE A 128 10.04 -4.94 -6.78
N ALA A 129 10.35 -3.76 -6.24
CA ALA A 129 10.98 -2.71 -6.98
C ALA A 129 12.50 -2.92 -7.02
N GLY A 130 13.06 -2.77 -8.20
CA GLY A 130 14.49 -2.94 -8.44
C GLY A 130 14.79 -3.98 -9.52
N ASP A 131 15.81 -4.76 -9.30
CA ASP A 131 16.38 -5.73 -10.20
C ASP A 131 16.62 -7.09 -9.51
N GLU A 132 17.34 -7.98 -10.17
CA GLU A 132 17.70 -9.29 -9.63
C GLU A 132 18.52 -9.21 -8.33
N GLU A 133 19.29 -8.12 -8.13
CA GLU A 133 20.01 -7.90 -6.88
C GLU A 133 19.07 -7.66 -5.71
N ALA A 134 17.97 -6.92 -5.93
CA ALA A 134 16.94 -6.71 -4.93
C ALA A 134 16.24 -8.02 -4.55
N VAL A 135 15.93 -8.88 -5.53
CA VAL A 135 15.37 -10.22 -5.28
C VAL A 135 16.34 -11.08 -4.47
N THR A 136 17.60 -11.11 -4.86
CA THR A 136 18.64 -11.88 -4.15
C THR A 136 18.76 -11.41 -2.71
N LYS A 137 18.84 -10.10 -2.50
CA LYS A 137 18.94 -9.51 -1.16
C LYS A 137 17.74 -9.87 -0.29
N TRP A 138 16.52 -9.84 -0.84
CA TRP A 138 15.33 -10.25 -0.10
C TRP A 138 15.33 -11.75 0.22
N THR A 139 15.75 -12.59 -0.74
CA THR A 139 15.90 -14.03 -0.55
C THR A 139 16.92 -14.35 0.55
N ASP A 140 18.04 -13.64 0.59
CA ASP A 140 19.06 -13.80 1.63
C ASP A 140 18.55 -13.41 3.03
N LEU A 141 17.69 -12.39 3.10
CA LEU A 141 17.07 -11.95 4.36
C LEU A 141 16.03 -12.94 4.88
N THR A 142 15.20 -13.48 3.98
CA THR A 142 14.07 -14.35 4.36
C THR A 142 14.43 -15.82 4.39
N GLY A 143 15.47 -16.23 3.67
CA GLY A 143 15.81 -17.62 3.43
C GLY A 143 14.84 -18.37 2.51
N ALA A 144 13.91 -17.65 1.85
CA ALA A 144 12.90 -18.23 0.97
C ALA A 144 12.91 -17.56 -0.41
N ALA A 145 12.89 -18.38 -1.46
CA ALA A 145 12.75 -17.93 -2.84
C ALA A 145 11.27 -17.95 -3.25
N TYR A 146 10.68 -16.76 -3.35
CA TYR A 146 9.32 -16.59 -3.86
C TYR A 146 9.33 -16.38 -5.38
N PRO A 147 8.28 -16.77 -6.11
CA PRO A 147 8.10 -16.32 -7.50
C PRO A 147 8.08 -14.79 -7.53
N ALA A 148 9.10 -14.19 -8.16
CA ALA A 148 9.27 -12.74 -8.16
C ALA A 148 8.81 -12.13 -9.48
N LEU A 149 8.18 -10.95 -9.39
CA LEU A 149 7.83 -10.08 -10.50
C LEU A 149 8.34 -8.68 -10.16
N PHE A 150 8.89 -7.97 -11.16
CA PHE A 150 9.32 -6.59 -11.00
C PHE A 150 8.15 -5.64 -11.18
N ALA A 151 8.09 -4.63 -10.32
CA ALA A 151 7.11 -3.56 -10.38
C ALA A 151 7.75 -2.23 -10.01
N GLU A 152 7.10 -1.11 -10.34
CA GLU A 152 7.61 0.21 -9.98
C GLU A 152 7.39 0.52 -8.49
N ASP A 153 8.38 1.16 -7.86
CA ASP A 153 8.35 1.53 -6.44
C ASP A 153 7.15 2.42 -6.09
N THR A 154 6.84 3.39 -6.94
CA THR A 154 5.72 4.31 -6.78
C THR A 154 4.38 3.59 -6.73
N GLU A 155 4.19 2.57 -7.57
CA GLU A 155 2.98 1.74 -7.60
C GLU A 155 2.88 0.85 -6.36
N LEU A 156 3.98 0.21 -5.97
CA LEU A 156 4.02 -0.62 -4.77
C LEU A 156 3.70 0.19 -3.50
N HIS A 157 4.18 1.44 -3.41
CA HIS A 157 3.83 2.36 -2.33
C HIS A 157 2.35 2.79 -2.36
N ALA A 158 1.73 2.83 -3.53
CA ALA A 158 0.29 3.11 -3.66
C ALA A 158 -0.56 1.91 -3.25
N MET A 159 -0.08 0.68 -3.48
CA MET A 159 -0.78 -0.56 -3.11
C MET A 159 -0.86 -0.75 -1.61
N VAL A 160 0.28 -0.65 -0.91
CA VAL A 160 0.38 -0.91 0.52
C VAL A 160 1.35 0.07 1.17
N ARG A 161 0.99 0.58 2.34
CA ARG A 161 1.82 1.55 3.09
C ARG A 161 2.96 0.93 3.87
N SER A 162 2.90 -0.38 4.12
CA SER A 162 3.95 -1.12 4.82
C SER A 162 5.02 -1.62 3.86
N ASN A 163 6.24 -1.81 4.36
CA ASN A 163 7.34 -2.40 3.60
C ASN A 163 8.07 -3.43 4.51
N PRO A 164 7.81 -4.74 4.32
CA PRO A 164 6.96 -5.36 3.30
C PRO A 164 5.45 -5.14 3.51
N GLY A 165 4.68 -5.31 2.44
CA GLY A 165 3.23 -5.25 2.44
C GLY A 165 2.61 -6.52 1.89
N LEU A 166 1.36 -6.82 2.28
CA LEU A 166 0.60 -7.95 1.78
C LEU A 166 -0.73 -7.48 1.20
N LEU A 167 -1.04 -7.94 0.01
CA LEU A 167 -2.29 -7.68 -0.69
C LEU A 167 -2.88 -9.00 -1.18
N MET A 168 -4.14 -9.25 -0.90
CA MET A 168 -4.85 -10.40 -1.43
C MET A 168 -5.84 -9.95 -2.51
N LEU A 169 -5.70 -10.50 -3.69
CA LEU A 169 -6.67 -10.33 -4.77
C LEU A 169 -7.60 -11.53 -4.81
N ARG A 170 -8.88 -11.28 -4.94
CA ARG A 170 -9.88 -12.32 -5.20
C ARG A 170 -10.72 -11.95 -6.40
N ASN A 171 -10.61 -12.70 -7.49
CA ASN A 171 -11.25 -12.39 -8.78
C ASN A 171 -10.89 -10.97 -9.28
N GLY A 172 -9.65 -10.52 -9.08
CA GLY A 172 -9.19 -9.19 -9.45
C GLY A 172 -9.64 -8.05 -8.52
N LYS A 173 -10.20 -8.35 -7.34
CA LYS A 173 -10.59 -7.38 -6.30
C LYS A 173 -9.70 -7.50 -5.07
N VAL A 174 -9.38 -6.36 -4.46
CA VAL A 174 -8.69 -6.29 -3.18
C VAL A 174 -9.59 -6.72 -2.03
#